data_fa9bf3f2db88796cfc7c075ca7d40cce
#
_entry.id   fa9bf3f2db88796cfc7c075ca7d40cce
#
_cell.length_a   1.000
_cell.length_b   1.000
_cell.length_c   1.000
_cell.angle_alpha   90.00
_cell.angle_beta   90.00
_cell.angle_gamma   90.00
#
_symmetry.space_group_name_H-M   'P 1'
#
loop_
_entity.id
_entity.type
_entity.pdbx_description
1 polymer ?
#
loop_
_entity_poly.entity_id
_entity_poly.type
_entity_poly.pdbx_seq_one_letter_code
_entity_poly.pdbx_strand_id
1 'polypeptide(L)'
;GDAIEVKDVVTGQWSLVALAGPANRQGRIAADVIAGRDSRFRGSQGTSIIGLFEGAAAWTGVNEKTLKRLGDTDYEKIYLFPNSHAGYYPGAKLLALKVLFRKSNGRLLGAQALGLDGPAVDKRISALAVALQMGATIYDLEESELCYAPQFGSAKDAVNFAGMVAADVLHGDMPLAHWKDTKDAFLLDVRQPVELAVERVSGAVNIPLGELRARLGELPRDREILVICRTAQRAYYATRILAQHGFKARTL
;
A
#
# COMPACT_ATOMS: atom_id res chain seq x y z
N GLY A 1 10.23 -25.49 -13.34
CA GLY A 1 9.39 -25.87 -12.21
C GLY A 1 9.95 -25.37 -10.88
N ASP A 2 9.51 -25.94 -9.80
CA ASP A 2 9.78 -25.45 -8.44
C ASP A 2 11.27 -25.55 -8.01
N ALA A 3 12.04 -26.41 -8.66
CA ALA A 3 13.42 -26.72 -8.30
C ALA A 3 14.47 -25.93 -9.10
N ILE A 4 14.07 -24.90 -9.84
CA ILE A 4 15.01 -24.07 -10.61
C ILE A 4 15.04 -22.64 -10.10
N GLU A 5 16.19 -22.00 -10.24
CA GLU A 5 16.30 -20.56 -10.04
C GLU A 5 15.69 -19.79 -11.20
N VAL A 6 15.06 -18.69 -10.88
CA VAL A 6 14.46 -17.76 -11.85
C VAL A 6 14.83 -16.32 -11.50
N LYS A 7 14.86 -15.44 -12.47
CA LYS A 7 15.03 -14.02 -12.20
C LYS A 7 13.76 -13.42 -11.60
N ASP A 8 13.93 -12.72 -10.50
CA ASP A 8 12.90 -11.84 -9.95
C ASP A 8 12.77 -10.60 -10.85
N VAL A 9 11.54 -10.31 -11.31
CA VAL A 9 11.30 -9.25 -12.32
C VAL A 9 11.48 -7.84 -11.76
N VAL A 10 11.46 -7.66 -10.42
CA VAL A 10 11.61 -6.37 -9.76
C VAL A 10 13.07 -6.07 -9.46
N THR A 11 13.78 -7.05 -8.90
CA THR A 11 15.16 -6.88 -8.42
C THR A 11 16.22 -7.35 -9.42
N GLY A 12 15.84 -8.16 -10.40
CA GLY A 12 16.77 -8.82 -11.31
C GLY A 12 17.62 -9.92 -10.65
N GLN A 13 17.43 -10.19 -9.36
CA GLN A 13 18.18 -11.21 -8.62
C GLN A 13 17.67 -12.62 -8.95
N TRP A 14 18.55 -13.61 -8.88
CA TRP A 14 18.16 -15.00 -8.93
C TRP A 14 17.48 -15.42 -7.62
N SER A 15 16.39 -16.16 -7.73
CA SER A 15 15.61 -16.63 -6.59
C SER A 15 14.91 -17.95 -6.89
N LEU A 16 14.57 -18.67 -5.84
CA LEU A 16 13.69 -19.83 -5.92
C LEU A 16 12.25 -19.37 -5.72
N VAL A 17 11.38 -19.72 -6.66
CA VAL A 17 9.96 -19.40 -6.63
C VAL A 17 9.17 -20.68 -6.87
N ALA A 18 9.00 -21.46 -5.81
CA ALA A 18 8.24 -22.71 -5.81
C ALA A 18 6.73 -22.43 -5.79
N LEU A 19 6.17 -22.05 -6.94
CA LEU A 19 4.77 -21.70 -7.13
C LEU A 19 4.21 -22.36 -8.39
N ALA A 20 3.00 -22.92 -8.29
CA ALA A 20 2.34 -23.62 -9.37
C ALA A 20 2.15 -22.78 -10.65
N GLY A 21 1.86 -21.47 -10.53
CA GLY A 21 1.71 -20.58 -11.67
C GLY A 21 2.97 -20.48 -12.54
N PRO A 22 4.13 -20.07 -11.98
CA PRO A 22 5.40 -20.10 -12.68
C PRO A 22 5.77 -21.49 -13.25
N ALA A 23 5.60 -22.56 -12.45
CA ALA A 23 5.92 -23.92 -12.88
C ALA A 23 5.12 -24.35 -14.11
N ASN A 24 3.81 -24.09 -14.15
CA ASN A 24 2.96 -24.38 -15.32
C ASN A 24 3.39 -23.60 -16.56
N ARG A 25 3.69 -22.31 -16.43
CA ARG A 25 4.19 -21.50 -17.57
C ARG A 25 5.53 -22.02 -18.09
N GLN A 26 6.43 -22.41 -17.19
CA GLN A 26 7.74 -22.98 -17.55
C GLN A 26 7.58 -24.33 -18.29
N GLY A 27 6.66 -25.18 -17.83
CA GLY A 27 6.35 -26.46 -18.51
C GLY A 27 5.84 -26.25 -19.94
N ARG A 28 4.92 -25.27 -20.13
CA ARG A 28 4.46 -24.90 -21.48
C ARG A 28 5.59 -24.35 -22.35
N ILE A 29 6.42 -23.46 -21.82
CA ILE A 29 7.56 -22.89 -22.55
C ILE A 29 8.55 -23.96 -22.93
N ALA A 30 8.85 -24.92 -22.04
CA ALA A 30 9.73 -26.05 -22.35
C ALA A 30 9.20 -26.89 -23.53
N ALA A 31 7.89 -27.19 -23.54
CA ALA A 31 7.26 -27.89 -24.66
C ALA A 31 7.33 -27.08 -25.98
N ASP A 32 7.09 -25.76 -25.91
CA ASP A 32 7.19 -24.86 -27.05
C ASP A 32 8.63 -24.88 -27.65
N VAL A 33 9.65 -24.79 -26.79
CA VAL A 33 11.07 -24.82 -27.21
C VAL A 33 11.42 -26.18 -27.81
N ILE A 34 10.97 -27.28 -27.21
CA ILE A 34 11.18 -28.63 -27.78
C ILE A 34 10.53 -28.75 -29.16
N ALA A 35 9.37 -28.10 -29.37
CA ALA A 35 8.69 -28.07 -30.66
C ALA A 35 9.27 -27.04 -31.66
N GLY A 36 10.40 -26.40 -31.35
CA GLY A 36 11.09 -25.43 -32.21
C GLY A 36 10.50 -24.03 -32.23
N ARG A 37 9.64 -23.68 -31.26
CA ARG A 37 9.11 -22.32 -31.12
C ARG A 37 10.04 -21.43 -30.32
N ASP A 38 10.14 -20.15 -30.68
CA ASP A 38 10.85 -19.17 -29.85
C ASP A 38 9.95 -18.74 -28.68
N SER A 39 10.15 -19.38 -27.52
CA SER A 39 9.41 -19.11 -26.29
C SER A 39 10.37 -18.97 -25.12
N ARG A 40 10.17 -17.95 -24.26
CA ARG A 40 11.09 -17.64 -23.16
C ARG A 40 10.34 -17.31 -21.88
N PHE A 41 10.87 -17.82 -20.77
CA PHE A 41 10.38 -17.44 -19.45
C PHE A 41 10.95 -16.07 -19.04
N ARG A 42 10.07 -15.12 -18.75
CA ARG A 42 10.43 -13.72 -18.45
C ARG A 42 10.73 -13.43 -16.97
N GLY A 43 10.78 -14.46 -16.15
CA GLY A 43 11.00 -14.32 -14.72
C GLY A 43 9.70 -14.44 -13.89
N SER A 44 9.83 -14.22 -12.60
CA SER A 44 8.72 -14.28 -11.63
C SER A 44 8.78 -13.10 -10.66
N GLN A 45 7.64 -12.75 -10.08
CA GLN A 45 7.49 -11.73 -9.04
C GLN A 45 6.93 -12.31 -7.75
N GLY A 46 6.77 -13.64 -7.68
CA GLY A 46 6.34 -14.34 -6.49
C GLY A 46 4.92 -14.02 -6.02
N THR A 47 3.99 -13.76 -6.96
CA THR A 47 2.59 -13.48 -6.61
C THR A 47 1.94 -14.70 -5.97
N SER A 48 1.40 -14.51 -4.77
CA SER A 48 0.83 -15.58 -3.96
C SER A 48 -0.34 -15.11 -3.12
N ILE A 49 -1.19 -16.06 -2.75
CA ILE A 49 -2.27 -15.91 -1.78
C ILE A 49 -2.32 -17.12 -0.87
N ILE A 50 -2.65 -16.89 0.39
CA ILE A 50 -2.88 -17.94 1.39
C ILE A 50 -4.16 -17.64 2.16
N GLY A 51 -4.98 -18.66 2.38
CA GLY A 51 -6.09 -18.61 3.33
C GLY A 51 -5.58 -18.71 4.75
N LEU A 52 -6.07 -17.84 5.64
CA LEU A 52 -5.75 -17.80 7.07
C LEU A 52 -7.05 -17.70 7.85
N PHE A 53 -7.46 -18.80 8.47
CA PHE A 53 -8.75 -18.88 9.18
C PHE A 53 -9.91 -18.42 8.28
N GLU A 54 -10.61 -17.34 8.67
CA GLU A 54 -11.71 -16.76 7.89
C GLU A 54 -11.24 -15.71 6.85
N GLY A 55 -9.94 -15.43 6.80
CA GLY A 55 -9.38 -14.39 5.97
C GLY A 55 -8.38 -14.90 4.93
N ALA A 56 -7.78 -13.98 4.23
CA ALA A 56 -6.69 -14.23 3.29
C ALA A 56 -5.58 -13.18 3.41
N ALA A 57 -4.36 -13.62 3.13
CA ALA A 57 -3.22 -12.75 2.90
C ALA A 57 -2.66 -13.02 1.50
N ALA A 58 -2.39 -11.96 0.73
CA ALA A 58 -1.81 -12.07 -0.60
C ALA A 58 -0.72 -11.01 -0.82
N TRP A 59 0.18 -11.31 -1.75
CA TRP A 59 1.28 -10.40 -2.08
C TRP A 59 1.77 -10.59 -3.52
N THR A 60 2.46 -9.57 -4.01
CA THR A 60 3.17 -9.60 -5.29
C THR A 60 4.41 -8.71 -5.23
N GLY A 61 5.45 -9.05 -5.98
CA GLY A 61 6.69 -8.28 -6.03
C GLY A 61 7.50 -8.35 -4.73
N VAL A 62 8.31 -7.31 -4.49
CA VAL A 62 9.21 -7.27 -3.34
C VAL A 62 8.54 -6.70 -2.09
N ASN A 63 9.06 -7.10 -0.94
CA ASN A 63 8.73 -6.51 0.36
C ASN A 63 9.87 -5.62 0.87
N GLU A 64 9.60 -4.80 1.90
CA GLU A 64 10.60 -3.93 2.53
C GLU A 64 11.85 -4.66 3.03
N LYS A 65 11.65 -5.88 3.56
CA LYS A 65 12.76 -6.69 4.08
C LYS A 65 13.76 -7.05 2.97
N THR A 66 13.25 -7.36 1.79
CA THR A 66 14.08 -7.63 0.61
C THR A 66 14.81 -6.37 0.14
N LEU A 67 14.14 -5.23 0.02
CA LEU A 67 14.77 -3.97 -0.37
C LEU A 67 15.87 -3.55 0.62
N LYS A 68 15.60 -3.62 1.91
CA LYS A 68 16.61 -3.35 2.96
C LYS A 68 17.83 -4.27 2.87
N ARG A 69 17.62 -5.56 2.62
CA ARG A 69 18.71 -6.54 2.45
C ARG A 69 19.58 -6.22 1.23
N LEU A 70 18.98 -5.67 0.18
CA LEU A 70 19.69 -5.25 -1.04
C LEU A 70 20.33 -3.85 -0.92
N GLY A 71 20.17 -3.16 0.22
CA GLY A 71 20.64 -1.79 0.40
C GLY A 71 19.88 -0.76 -0.44
N ASP A 72 18.71 -1.13 -0.96
CA ASP A 72 17.89 -0.24 -1.76
C ASP A 72 17.18 0.79 -0.86
N THR A 73 17.42 2.07 -1.09
CA THR A 73 16.84 3.19 -0.33
C THR A 73 15.91 4.05 -1.17
N ASP A 74 15.84 3.80 -2.49
CA ASP A 74 14.96 4.52 -3.41
C ASP A 74 13.55 3.92 -3.44
N TYR A 75 12.96 3.76 -2.28
CA TYR A 75 11.55 3.35 -2.20
C TYR A 75 10.82 4.08 -1.09
N GLU A 76 9.52 4.18 -1.26
CA GLU A 76 8.58 4.58 -0.22
C GLU A 76 7.44 3.55 -0.14
N LYS A 77 6.66 3.63 0.91
CA LYS A 77 5.52 2.76 1.18
C LYS A 77 4.34 3.53 1.70
N ILE A 78 3.18 3.07 1.34
CA ILE A 78 1.92 3.53 1.92
C ILE A 78 1.16 2.37 2.53
N TYR A 79 0.33 2.69 3.51
CA TYR A 79 -0.63 1.78 4.12
C TYR A 79 -2.03 2.34 3.94
N LEU A 80 -2.95 1.50 3.49
CA LEU A 80 -4.33 1.85 3.23
C LEU A 80 -5.25 0.84 3.92
N PHE A 81 -6.42 1.31 4.32
CA PHE A 81 -7.46 0.48 4.93
C PHE A 81 -8.80 0.68 4.21
N PRO A 82 -8.87 0.38 2.90
CA PRO A 82 -10.11 0.50 2.14
C PRO A 82 -11.10 -0.59 2.52
N ASN A 83 -12.38 -0.36 2.21
CA ASN A 83 -13.38 -1.41 2.28
C ASN A 83 -13.23 -2.40 1.10
N SER A 84 -13.66 -3.64 1.32
CA SER A 84 -13.71 -4.69 0.28
C SER A 84 -14.60 -4.31 -0.90
N HIS A 85 -15.67 -3.56 -0.62
CA HIS A 85 -16.61 -2.98 -1.60
C HIS A 85 -17.21 -1.69 -1.03
N ALA A 86 -18.20 -1.09 -1.70
CA ALA A 86 -18.79 0.17 -1.27
C ALA A 86 -19.30 0.09 0.18
N GLY A 87 -18.82 0.97 1.05
CA GLY A 87 -19.11 0.92 2.49
C GLY A 87 -20.57 1.10 2.87
N TYR A 88 -21.40 1.63 1.96
CA TYR A 88 -22.85 1.74 2.12
C TYR A 88 -23.60 0.47 1.69
N TYR A 89 -22.92 -0.48 1.04
CA TYR A 89 -23.50 -1.77 0.68
C TYR A 89 -23.22 -2.77 1.82
N PRO A 90 -24.22 -3.61 2.19
CA PRO A 90 -24.10 -4.52 3.33
C PRO A 90 -22.92 -5.50 3.21
N GLY A 91 -22.27 -5.78 4.32
CA GLY A 91 -21.22 -6.78 4.41
C GLY A 91 -19.80 -6.29 4.09
N ALA A 92 -19.61 -5.00 3.84
CA ALA A 92 -18.28 -4.45 3.61
C ALA A 92 -17.32 -4.71 4.78
N LYS A 93 -16.11 -5.20 4.47
CA LYS A 93 -15.03 -5.48 5.43
C LYS A 93 -13.79 -4.67 5.09
N LEU A 94 -13.05 -4.25 6.09
CA LEU A 94 -11.79 -3.56 5.87
C LEU A 94 -10.72 -4.51 5.31
N LEU A 95 -9.94 -4.00 4.37
CA LEU A 95 -8.70 -4.60 3.91
C LEU A 95 -7.53 -3.78 4.47
N ALA A 96 -6.43 -4.44 4.80
CA ALA A 96 -5.14 -3.77 4.99
C ALA A 96 -4.34 -3.96 3.70
N LEU A 97 -3.97 -2.87 3.05
CA LEU A 97 -3.18 -2.87 1.82
C LEU A 97 -1.91 -2.05 2.04
N LYS A 98 -0.77 -2.66 1.76
CA LYS A 98 0.54 -2.00 1.72
C LYS A 98 1.05 -2.01 0.29
N VAL A 99 1.51 -0.86 -0.20
CA VAL A 99 2.12 -0.73 -1.53
C VAL A 99 3.49 -0.10 -1.40
N LEU A 100 4.46 -0.63 -2.14
CA LEU A 100 5.83 -0.13 -2.25
C LEU A 100 6.07 0.37 -3.67
N PHE A 101 6.72 1.53 -3.78
CA PHE A 101 7.02 2.16 -5.06
C PHE A 101 8.35 2.92 -5.01
N ARG A 102 8.96 3.17 -6.17
CA ARG A 102 10.16 3.99 -6.33
C ARG A 102 9.85 5.45 -6.02
N LYS A 103 10.69 6.11 -5.21
CA LYS A 103 10.60 7.56 -4.98
C LYS A 103 10.97 8.37 -6.22
N SER A 104 11.95 7.89 -6.97
CA SER A 104 12.50 8.60 -8.13
C SER A 104 11.56 8.68 -9.33
N ASN A 105 10.66 7.69 -9.51
CA ASN A 105 9.83 7.61 -10.73
C ASN A 105 8.44 6.98 -10.53
N GLY A 106 8.05 6.68 -9.31
CA GLY A 106 6.75 6.09 -8.98
C GLY A 106 6.56 4.63 -9.40
N ARG A 107 7.57 3.93 -9.93
CA ARG A 107 7.43 2.55 -10.38
C ARG A 107 6.96 1.63 -9.25
N LEU A 108 5.94 0.82 -9.51
CA LEU A 108 5.43 -0.17 -8.57
C LEU A 108 6.51 -1.24 -8.30
N LEU A 109 6.77 -1.53 -7.04
CA LEU A 109 7.77 -2.51 -6.60
C LEU A 109 7.15 -3.75 -5.97
N GLY A 110 6.04 -3.58 -5.28
CA GLY A 110 5.36 -4.68 -4.63
C GLY A 110 4.15 -4.24 -3.83
N ALA A 111 3.31 -5.22 -3.49
CA ALA A 111 2.12 -5.00 -2.68
C ALA A 111 1.84 -6.21 -1.78
N GLN A 112 1.18 -5.94 -0.65
CA GLN A 112 0.72 -6.93 0.32
C GLN A 112 -0.68 -6.54 0.77
N ALA A 113 -1.59 -7.50 0.80
CA ALA A 113 -2.95 -7.28 1.30
C ALA A 113 -3.35 -8.37 2.30
N LEU A 114 -4.17 -7.97 3.27
CA LEU A 114 -4.75 -8.84 4.29
C LEU A 114 -6.20 -8.42 4.52
N GLY A 115 -7.12 -9.38 4.67
CA GLY A 115 -8.51 -9.07 5.01
C GLY A 115 -9.36 -10.32 5.23
N LEU A 116 -10.54 -10.11 5.81
CA LEU A 116 -11.55 -11.17 6.02
C LEU A 116 -12.43 -11.43 4.79
N ASP A 117 -12.17 -10.75 3.67
CA ASP A 117 -12.82 -10.94 2.39
C ASP A 117 -11.77 -11.41 1.39
N GLY A 118 -11.59 -12.73 1.30
CA GLY A 118 -10.57 -13.36 0.45
C GLY A 118 -10.67 -12.96 -1.02
N PRO A 119 -11.86 -13.02 -1.65
CA PRO A 119 -12.07 -12.55 -3.03
C PRO A 119 -11.67 -11.09 -3.25
N ALA A 120 -11.92 -10.22 -2.28
CA ALA A 120 -11.51 -8.82 -2.38
C ALA A 120 -10.00 -8.63 -2.25
N VAL A 121 -9.31 -9.43 -1.43
CA VAL A 121 -7.85 -9.47 -1.32
C VAL A 121 -7.23 -9.97 -2.62
N ASP A 122 -7.73 -11.09 -3.16
CA ASP A 122 -7.29 -11.69 -4.42
C ASP A 122 -7.39 -10.70 -5.59
N LYS A 123 -8.57 -10.12 -5.80
CA LYS A 123 -8.83 -9.15 -6.88
C LYS A 123 -7.78 -8.04 -6.91
N ARG A 124 -7.47 -7.43 -5.76
CA ARG A 124 -6.56 -6.28 -5.70
C ARG A 124 -5.11 -6.68 -5.93
N ILE A 125 -4.67 -7.77 -5.30
CA ILE A 125 -3.30 -8.25 -5.53
C ILE A 125 -3.12 -8.78 -6.95
N SER A 126 -4.12 -9.43 -7.55
CA SER A 126 -4.07 -9.86 -8.95
C SER A 126 -3.98 -8.67 -9.91
N ALA A 127 -4.75 -7.60 -9.69
CA ALA A 127 -4.65 -6.38 -10.48
C ALA A 127 -3.27 -5.72 -10.35
N LEU A 128 -2.76 -5.56 -9.11
CA LEU A 128 -1.43 -5.02 -8.84
C LEU A 128 -0.31 -5.90 -9.40
N ALA A 129 -0.50 -7.22 -9.43
CA ALA A 129 0.47 -8.15 -10.02
C ALA A 129 0.60 -7.97 -11.53
N VAL A 130 -0.52 -7.79 -12.24
CA VAL A 130 -0.51 -7.50 -13.68
C VAL A 130 0.14 -6.13 -13.94
N ALA A 131 -0.24 -5.11 -13.18
CA ALA A 131 0.36 -3.77 -13.28
C ALA A 131 1.88 -3.83 -13.06
N LEU A 132 2.35 -4.50 -12.01
CA LEU A 132 3.78 -4.68 -11.72
C LEU A 132 4.50 -5.39 -12.86
N GLN A 133 3.92 -6.47 -13.40
CA GLN A 133 4.49 -7.22 -14.50
C GLN A 133 4.62 -6.40 -15.79
N MET A 134 3.71 -5.44 -16.00
CA MET A 134 3.75 -4.50 -17.14
C MET A 134 4.66 -3.29 -16.88
N GLY A 135 5.28 -3.19 -15.71
CA GLY A 135 6.18 -2.10 -15.36
C GLY A 135 5.47 -0.80 -14.98
N ALA A 136 4.21 -0.89 -14.57
CA ALA A 136 3.38 0.25 -14.20
C ALA A 136 3.97 1.08 -13.07
N THR A 137 3.60 2.35 -13.05
CA THR A 137 3.86 3.32 -12.00
C THR A 137 2.62 3.50 -11.11
N ILE A 138 2.76 4.24 -10.02
CA ILE A 138 1.63 4.63 -9.17
C ILE A 138 0.63 5.53 -9.91
N TYR A 139 1.07 6.25 -10.92
CA TYR A 139 0.21 7.10 -11.77
C TYR A 139 -0.67 6.24 -12.68
N ASP A 140 -0.14 5.11 -13.19
CA ASP A 140 -0.95 4.15 -13.95
C ASP A 140 -2.01 3.47 -13.07
N LEU A 141 -1.71 3.26 -11.77
CA LEU A 141 -2.69 2.73 -10.81
C LEU A 141 -3.81 3.73 -10.54
N GLU A 142 -3.48 5.02 -10.42
CA GLU A 142 -4.44 6.09 -10.23
C GLU A 142 -5.46 6.14 -11.36
N GLU A 143 -5.01 6.02 -12.60
CA GLU A 143 -5.80 6.09 -13.84
C GLU A 143 -6.44 4.75 -14.25
N SER A 144 -6.14 3.64 -13.56
CA SER A 144 -6.63 2.31 -13.96
C SER A 144 -8.15 2.24 -13.99
N GLU A 145 -8.72 1.82 -15.12
CA GLU A 145 -10.14 1.53 -15.24
C GLU A 145 -10.45 0.11 -14.77
N LEU A 146 -11.10 0.01 -13.61
CA LEU A 146 -11.49 -1.24 -12.98
C LEU A 146 -12.99 -1.39 -12.94
N CYS A 147 -13.50 -2.63 -13.11
CA CYS A 147 -14.94 -2.87 -13.06
C CYS A 147 -15.51 -2.56 -11.68
N TYR A 148 -16.67 -1.88 -11.69
CA TYR A 148 -17.35 -1.42 -10.49
C TYR A 148 -18.84 -1.70 -10.49
N ALA A 149 -19.30 -2.25 -9.36
CA ALA A 149 -20.67 -2.12 -8.87
C ALA A 149 -20.59 -2.19 -7.34
N PRO A 150 -21.56 -1.61 -6.59
CA PRO A 150 -21.45 -1.45 -5.13
C PRO A 150 -21.14 -2.73 -4.34
N GLN A 151 -21.65 -3.86 -4.77
CA GLN A 151 -21.45 -5.17 -4.12
C GLN A 151 -20.06 -5.78 -4.40
N PHE A 152 -19.32 -5.30 -5.42
CA PHE A 152 -18.04 -5.88 -5.85
C PHE A 152 -16.84 -4.98 -5.63
N GLY A 153 -17.04 -3.69 -5.41
CA GLY A 153 -15.95 -2.74 -5.24
C GLY A 153 -16.43 -1.36 -4.84
N SER A 154 -15.57 -0.39 -4.97
CA SER A 154 -15.86 1.03 -4.80
C SER A 154 -15.55 1.75 -6.10
N ALA A 155 -16.25 2.87 -6.39
CA ALA A 155 -15.97 3.68 -7.58
C ALA A 155 -14.50 4.15 -7.62
N LYS A 156 -13.93 4.43 -6.45
CA LYS A 156 -12.49 4.55 -6.23
C LYS A 156 -12.01 3.24 -5.62
N ASP A 157 -11.59 2.28 -6.46
CA ASP A 157 -11.10 0.99 -5.98
C ASP A 157 -9.83 1.17 -5.14
N ALA A 158 -9.52 0.18 -4.30
CA ALA A 158 -8.31 0.18 -3.49
C ALA A 158 -7.02 0.34 -4.33
N VAL A 159 -7.01 -0.14 -5.57
CA VAL A 159 -5.88 0.00 -6.51
C VAL A 159 -5.73 1.46 -6.94
N ASN A 160 -6.83 2.12 -7.38
CA ASN A 160 -6.80 3.55 -7.71
C ASN A 160 -6.42 4.40 -6.49
N PHE A 161 -7.01 4.06 -5.32
CA PHE A 161 -6.73 4.78 -4.09
C PHE A 161 -5.24 4.64 -3.68
N ALA A 162 -4.61 3.49 -3.93
CA ALA A 162 -3.17 3.33 -3.71
C ALA A 162 -2.36 4.24 -4.65
N GLY A 163 -2.72 4.33 -5.93
CA GLY A 163 -2.12 5.26 -6.89
C GLY A 163 -2.22 6.70 -6.42
N MET A 164 -3.43 7.17 -6.10
CA MET A 164 -3.71 8.54 -5.65
C MET A 164 -2.91 8.92 -4.40
N VAL A 165 -2.92 8.08 -3.37
CA VAL A 165 -2.17 8.34 -2.12
C VAL A 165 -0.66 8.33 -2.36
N ALA A 166 -0.15 7.42 -3.19
CA ALA A 166 1.28 7.39 -3.53
C ALA A 166 1.69 8.61 -4.36
N ALA A 167 0.82 9.10 -5.27
CA ALA A 167 1.03 10.33 -6.01
C ALA A 167 1.09 11.55 -5.08
N ASP A 168 0.15 11.68 -4.14
CA ASP A 168 0.15 12.75 -3.12
C ASP A 168 1.46 12.74 -2.31
N VAL A 169 2.00 11.54 -2.00
CA VAL A 169 3.30 11.42 -1.30
C VAL A 169 4.44 11.95 -2.17
N LEU A 170 4.51 11.56 -3.44
CA LEU A 170 5.58 11.99 -4.35
C LEU A 170 5.49 13.47 -4.73
N HIS A 171 4.29 14.02 -4.81
CA HIS A 171 4.07 15.46 -5.04
C HIS A 171 4.33 16.31 -3.80
N GLY A 172 4.50 15.69 -2.62
CA GLY A 172 4.68 16.39 -1.35
C GLY A 172 3.37 16.91 -0.73
N ASP A 173 2.24 16.52 -1.28
CA ASP A 173 0.90 16.87 -0.77
C ASP A 173 0.54 16.07 0.49
N MET A 174 1.14 14.91 0.66
CA MET A 174 1.03 14.05 1.84
C MET A 174 2.42 13.68 2.37
N PRO A 175 3.13 14.56 3.05
CA PRO A 175 4.40 14.22 3.68
C PRO A 175 4.20 13.11 4.71
N LEU A 176 4.92 11.99 4.57
CA LEU A 176 4.82 10.85 5.45
C LEU A 176 5.80 10.91 6.61
N ALA A 177 5.36 10.47 7.78
CA ALA A 177 6.19 10.08 8.89
C ALA A 177 6.08 8.57 9.14
N HIS A 178 7.08 8.02 9.79
CA HIS A 178 7.10 6.64 10.25
C HIS A 178 7.31 6.60 11.77
N TRP A 179 6.93 5.51 12.42
CA TRP A 179 7.05 5.37 13.88
C TRP A 179 8.45 5.63 14.43
N LYS A 180 9.50 5.40 13.63
CA LYS A 180 10.88 5.75 13.99
C LYS A 180 11.12 7.27 14.14
N ASP A 181 10.27 8.09 13.53
CA ASP A 181 10.39 9.54 13.47
C ASP A 181 9.68 10.22 14.66
N THR A 182 9.00 9.44 15.52
CA THR A 182 8.22 9.98 16.64
C THR A 182 9.06 10.47 17.83
N LYS A 183 10.33 10.11 17.87
CA LYS A 183 11.24 10.59 18.91
C LYS A 183 11.38 12.11 18.80
N ASP A 184 11.13 12.80 19.89
CA ASP A 184 11.23 14.27 20.02
C ASP A 184 10.24 15.08 19.15
N ALA A 185 9.29 14.42 18.45
CA ALA A 185 8.26 15.08 17.67
C ALA A 185 7.05 15.44 18.52
N PHE A 186 6.29 16.45 18.10
CA PHE A 186 4.97 16.74 18.66
C PHE A 186 3.94 15.81 18.02
N LEU A 187 3.29 14.97 18.82
CA LEU A 187 2.28 14.02 18.34
C LEU A 187 0.89 14.62 18.49
N LEU A 188 0.16 14.75 17.38
CA LEU A 188 -1.21 15.21 17.33
C LEU A 188 -2.16 14.08 16.96
N ASP A 189 -3.02 13.67 17.89
CA ASP A 189 -4.06 12.67 17.65
C ASP A 189 -5.37 13.35 17.27
N VAL A 190 -5.85 13.15 16.05
CA VAL A 190 -7.07 13.79 15.54
C VAL A 190 -8.31 12.89 15.62
N ARG A 191 -8.24 11.82 16.40
CA ARG A 191 -9.37 10.92 16.67
C ARG A 191 -10.37 11.58 17.64
N GLN A 192 -11.57 11.01 17.69
CA GLN A 192 -12.57 11.42 18.68
C GLN A 192 -12.18 10.95 20.08
N PRO A 193 -12.55 11.69 21.17
CA PRO A 193 -12.21 11.31 22.53
C PRO A 193 -12.67 9.89 22.92
N VAL A 194 -13.80 9.43 22.39
CA VAL A 194 -14.30 8.07 22.62
C VAL A 194 -13.37 6.99 22.10
N GLU A 195 -12.63 7.24 21.01
CA GLU A 195 -11.65 6.31 20.47
C GLU A 195 -10.42 6.19 21.37
N LEU A 196 -10.06 7.28 22.08
CA LEU A 196 -8.92 7.31 22.99
C LEU A 196 -9.21 6.58 24.31
N ALA A 197 -10.47 6.35 24.63
CA ALA A 197 -10.85 5.53 25.78
C ALA A 197 -10.49 4.05 25.59
N VAL A 198 -10.41 3.59 24.34
CA VAL A 198 -10.02 2.23 23.99
C VAL A 198 -8.49 2.09 23.91
N GLU A 199 -7.83 3.04 23.21
CA GLU A 199 -6.38 2.99 23.01
C GLU A 199 -5.84 4.42 22.82
N ARG A 200 -4.73 4.73 23.51
CA ARG A 200 -4.03 6.02 23.42
C ARG A 200 -2.60 5.84 22.95
N VAL A 201 -2.13 6.82 22.18
CA VAL A 201 -0.69 6.98 21.91
C VAL A 201 -0.11 7.86 23.01
N SER A 202 0.85 7.31 23.75
CA SER A 202 1.48 8.05 24.87
C SER A 202 2.15 9.33 24.37
N GLY A 203 1.93 10.43 25.11
CA GLY A 203 2.49 11.74 24.77
C GLY A 203 1.79 12.49 23.65
N ALA A 204 0.76 11.91 23.01
CA ALA A 204 0.01 12.62 21.98
C ALA A 204 -1.03 13.58 22.59
N VAL A 205 -1.09 14.79 22.02
CA VAL A 205 -2.14 15.78 22.30
C VAL A 205 -3.35 15.45 21.43
N ASN A 206 -4.54 15.46 22.01
CA ASN A 206 -5.76 15.17 21.25
C ASN A 206 -6.50 16.47 20.90
N ILE A 207 -6.65 16.69 19.60
CA ILE A 207 -7.54 17.69 19.02
C ILE A 207 -8.32 17.00 17.89
N PRO A 208 -9.60 16.68 18.09
CA PRO A 208 -10.41 16.06 17.05
C PRO A 208 -10.39 16.85 15.74
N LEU A 209 -10.36 16.14 14.60
CA LEU A 209 -10.26 16.78 13.28
C LEU A 209 -11.28 17.91 13.08
N GLY A 210 -12.51 17.73 13.56
CA GLY A 210 -13.57 18.75 13.46
C GLY A 210 -13.31 20.03 14.24
N GLU A 211 -12.48 19.96 15.29
CA GLU A 211 -12.12 21.09 16.14
C GLU A 211 -10.79 21.75 15.73
N LEU A 212 -10.02 21.09 14.89
CA LEU A 212 -8.62 21.48 14.61
C LEU A 212 -8.49 22.92 14.14
N ARG A 213 -9.34 23.39 13.23
CA ARG A 213 -9.26 24.77 12.69
C ARG A 213 -9.50 25.82 13.77
N ALA A 214 -10.37 25.55 14.73
CA ALA A 214 -10.65 26.48 15.83
C ALA A 214 -9.53 26.48 16.89
N ARG A 215 -8.72 25.43 16.96
CA ARG A 215 -7.73 25.19 18.01
C ARG A 215 -6.29 25.22 17.52
N LEU A 216 -6.02 25.76 16.33
CA LEU A 216 -4.68 25.90 15.76
C LEU A 216 -3.72 26.70 16.66
N GLY A 217 -4.24 27.63 17.47
CA GLY A 217 -3.44 28.40 18.42
C GLY A 217 -2.83 27.61 19.59
N GLU A 218 -3.30 26.37 19.81
CA GLU A 218 -2.76 25.47 20.86
C GLU A 218 -1.52 24.67 20.36
N LEU A 219 -1.23 24.73 19.05
CA LEU A 219 -0.20 23.92 18.44
C LEU A 219 1.15 24.66 18.34
N PRO A 220 2.28 23.96 18.54
CA PRO A 220 3.61 24.54 18.42
C PRO A 220 3.93 24.91 16.96
N ARG A 221 4.55 26.08 16.77
CA ARG A 221 5.04 26.53 15.44
C ARG A 221 6.53 26.31 15.23
N ASP A 222 7.23 26.04 16.30
CA ASP A 222 8.69 25.92 16.35
C ASP A 222 9.20 24.50 16.08
N ARG A 223 8.31 23.52 16.03
CA ARG A 223 8.65 22.11 15.76
C ARG A 223 7.65 21.43 14.83
N GLU A 224 8.08 20.28 14.32
CA GLU A 224 7.26 19.46 13.43
C GLU A 224 6.16 18.72 14.17
N ILE A 225 4.98 18.64 13.55
CA ILE A 225 3.80 17.95 14.08
C ILE A 225 3.59 16.64 13.30
N LEU A 226 3.60 15.51 13.99
CA LEU A 226 3.22 14.22 13.42
C LEU A 226 1.78 13.91 13.77
N VAL A 227 0.96 13.75 12.75
CA VAL A 227 -0.48 13.63 12.89
C VAL A 227 -0.90 12.17 12.86
N ILE A 228 -1.67 11.74 13.85
CA ILE A 228 -2.11 10.37 14.06
C ILE A 228 -3.62 10.26 13.92
N CYS A 229 -4.07 9.18 13.27
CA CYS A 229 -5.45 8.71 13.40
C CYS A 229 -5.50 7.17 13.31
N ARG A 230 -6.67 6.60 13.09
CA ARG A 230 -6.83 5.14 13.01
C ARG A 230 -6.34 4.54 11.68
N THR A 231 -6.62 5.23 10.55
CA THR A 231 -6.44 4.69 9.19
C THR A 231 -5.73 5.66 8.25
N ALA A 232 -4.96 6.60 8.78
CA ALA A 232 -4.26 7.69 8.09
C ALA A 232 -5.15 8.74 7.39
N GLN A 233 -6.39 8.47 7.00
CA GLN A 233 -7.24 9.39 6.24
C GLN A 233 -7.51 10.72 6.98
N ARG A 234 -7.93 10.68 8.26
CA ARG A 234 -8.14 11.89 9.05
C ARG A 234 -6.83 12.62 9.33
N ALA A 235 -5.74 11.87 9.53
CA ALA A 235 -4.40 12.43 9.70
C ALA A 235 -3.96 13.18 8.44
N TYR A 236 -4.20 12.64 7.24
CA TYR A 236 -3.96 13.33 5.97
C TYR A 236 -4.73 14.66 5.90
N TYR A 237 -6.05 14.65 6.17
CA TYR A 237 -6.84 15.89 6.16
C TYR A 237 -6.31 16.92 7.16
N ALA A 238 -5.92 16.49 8.36
CA ALA A 238 -5.34 17.36 9.35
C ALA A 238 -3.98 17.91 8.92
N THR A 239 -3.11 17.08 8.32
CA THR A 239 -1.82 17.51 7.75
C THR A 239 -2.04 18.59 6.68
N ARG A 240 -3.03 18.42 5.80
CA ARG A 240 -3.37 19.44 4.80
C ARG A 240 -3.86 20.76 5.44
N ILE A 241 -4.72 20.67 6.46
CA ILE A 241 -5.16 21.85 7.23
C ILE A 241 -3.96 22.55 7.85
N LEU A 242 -3.08 21.82 8.52
CA LEU A 242 -1.90 22.37 9.17
C LEU A 242 -0.96 23.05 8.16
N ALA A 243 -0.67 22.40 7.04
CA ALA A 243 0.16 22.94 5.96
C ALA A 243 -0.41 24.26 5.40
N GLN A 244 -1.73 24.33 5.16
CA GLN A 244 -2.41 25.56 4.71
C GLN A 244 -2.28 26.73 5.71
N HIS A 245 -2.04 26.45 7.00
CA HIS A 245 -1.85 27.45 8.04
C HIS A 245 -0.37 27.64 8.45
N GLY A 246 0.57 27.16 7.61
CA GLY A 246 1.98 27.38 7.78
C GLY A 246 2.68 26.51 8.82
N PHE A 247 2.05 25.43 9.29
CA PHE A 247 2.69 24.47 10.18
C PHE A 247 3.51 23.45 9.39
N LYS A 248 4.61 23.00 9.97
CA LYS A 248 5.34 21.82 9.48
C LYS A 248 4.64 20.57 10.02
N ALA A 249 4.01 19.79 9.16
CA ALA A 249 3.26 18.61 9.59
C ALA A 249 3.47 17.43 8.65
N ARG A 250 3.49 16.22 9.19
CA ARG A 250 3.53 14.96 8.45
C ARG A 250 2.46 13.99 8.95
N THR A 251 1.97 13.15 8.05
CA THR A 251 1.02 12.06 8.35
C THR A 251 1.77 10.82 8.84
N LEU A 252 1.39 10.29 10.02
CA LEU A 252 1.96 9.10 10.63
C LEU A 252 1.04 7.89 10.46
#